data_15e1704f7d6b991cc8b28ad76fcc59db
#
_entry.id   15e1704f7d6b991cc8b28ad76fcc59db
#
_cell.length_a   1.000
_cell.length_b   1.000
_cell.length_c   1.000
_cell.angle_alpha   90.00
_cell.angle_beta   90.00
_cell.angle_gamma   90.00
#
_symmetry.space_group_name_H-M   'P 1'
#
loop_
_entity.id
_entity.type
_entity.pdbx_description
1 polymer ?
#
loop_
_entity_poly.entity_id
_entity_poly.type
_entity_poly.pdbx_seq_one_letter_code
_entity_poly.pdbx_strand_id
1 'polypeptide(L)'
;MSDPSGPSLHWSTAPAEVSPSLRAELTACWREVVNAGGAVGFAEEAPVSDAVVGPAVAQVVAGLDVRLGRLLVATRGDEVLGWLLLTGNADPVTAHWARVTHVQTRPSVRGTGVARALLTELQRSARDDLGLAYLRLELRGGMGLEDVYGRFGWTVVGTWPGALRFTRYGVRDEVLMGLDLGIGAARS
;
A
#
# COMPACT_ATOMS: atom_id res chain seq x y z
N MET A 1 9.54 13.17 25.61
CA MET A 1 10.40 13.82 24.62
C MET A 1 10.10 13.13 23.28
N SER A 2 9.33 13.82 22.42
CA SER A 2 9.02 13.28 21.08
C SER A 2 10.27 13.47 20.21
N ASP A 3 10.76 12.38 19.64
CA ASP A 3 11.87 12.40 18.69
C ASP A 3 11.47 13.27 17.48
N PRO A 4 12.23 14.32 17.12
CA PRO A 4 11.88 15.24 16.06
C PRO A 4 12.14 14.69 14.65
N SER A 5 12.67 13.48 14.49
CA SER A 5 12.87 12.84 13.19
C SER A 5 11.63 12.07 12.76
N GLY A 6 11.12 12.39 11.54
CA GLY A 6 10.07 11.63 10.89
C GLY A 6 10.47 10.15 10.70
N PRO A 7 9.55 9.30 10.20
CA PRO A 7 9.87 7.90 9.95
C PRO A 7 10.99 7.76 8.91
N SER A 8 11.89 6.79 9.10
CA SER A 8 12.82 6.38 8.07
C SER A 8 12.07 5.57 7.00
N LEU A 9 12.39 5.82 5.72
CA LEU A 9 11.72 5.18 4.58
C LEU A 9 12.72 4.32 3.81
N HIS A 10 12.35 3.08 3.52
CA HIS A 10 13.21 2.11 2.83
C HIS A 10 12.45 1.39 1.72
N TRP A 11 13.05 1.35 0.53
CA TRP A 11 12.60 0.50 -0.56
C TRP A 11 13.33 -0.84 -0.53
N SER A 12 12.58 -1.93 -0.69
CA SER A 12 13.10 -3.28 -0.94
C SER A 12 12.58 -3.77 -2.29
N THR A 13 13.49 -4.27 -3.12
CA THR A 13 13.25 -4.70 -4.50
C THR A 13 13.60 -6.18 -4.72
N ALA A 14 14.15 -6.84 -3.71
CA ALA A 14 14.49 -8.25 -3.77
C ALA A 14 14.16 -8.97 -2.44
N PRO A 15 13.76 -10.24 -2.46
CA PRO A 15 13.44 -11.00 -1.26
C PRO A 15 14.58 -11.05 -0.24
N ALA A 16 15.84 -11.01 -0.70
CA ALA A 16 17.03 -11.05 0.15
C ALA A 16 17.22 -9.77 0.99
N GLU A 17 16.63 -8.65 0.58
CA GLU A 17 16.68 -7.37 1.30
C GLU A 17 15.73 -7.34 2.51
N VAL A 18 14.78 -8.29 2.58
CA VAL A 18 13.82 -8.39 3.68
C VAL A 18 14.27 -9.44 4.67
N SER A 19 14.92 -9.00 5.77
CA SER A 19 15.43 -9.87 6.83
C SER A 19 14.31 -10.64 7.55
N PRO A 20 14.61 -11.72 8.27
CA PRO A 20 13.62 -12.41 9.09
C PRO A 20 12.95 -11.51 10.13
N SER A 21 13.69 -10.58 10.75
CA SER A 21 13.15 -9.61 11.69
C SER A 21 12.18 -8.63 11.02
N LEU A 22 12.56 -8.11 9.83
CA LEU A 22 11.67 -7.24 9.06
C LEU A 22 10.38 -7.97 8.65
N ARG A 23 10.47 -9.26 8.25
CA ARG A 23 9.26 -10.06 7.94
C ARG A 23 8.33 -10.21 9.14
N ALA A 24 8.89 -10.44 10.33
CA ALA A 24 8.12 -10.52 11.56
C ALA A 24 7.41 -9.18 11.86
N GLU A 25 8.10 -8.08 11.69
CA GLU A 25 7.55 -6.73 11.87
C GLU A 25 6.46 -6.38 10.85
N LEU A 26 6.64 -6.73 9.56
CA LEU A 26 5.60 -6.58 8.53
C LEU A 26 4.35 -7.40 8.88
N THR A 27 4.54 -8.62 9.38
CA THR A 27 3.46 -9.51 9.82
C THR A 27 2.71 -8.90 10.99
N ALA A 28 3.42 -8.42 12.01
CA ALA A 28 2.83 -7.79 13.19
C ALA A 28 2.04 -6.52 12.80
N CYS A 29 2.63 -5.66 11.96
CA CYS A 29 1.98 -4.45 11.46
C CYS A 29 0.67 -4.80 10.74
N TRP A 30 0.70 -5.74 9.81
CA TRP A 30 -0.50 -6.12 9.04
C TRP A 30 -1.58 -6.73 9.92
N ARG A 31 -1.22 -7.66 10.82
CA ARG A 31 -2.15 -8.22 11.81
C ARG A 31 -2.85 -7.14 12.63
N GLU A 32 -2.08 -6.17 13.16
CA GLU A 32 -2.63 -5.09 13.97
C GLU A 32 -3.60 -4.22 13.18
N VAL A 33 -3.27 -3.90 11.92
CA VAL A 33 -4.14 -3.12 11.05
C VAL A 33 -5.45 -3.85 10.76
N VAL A 34 -5.39 -5.14 10.42
CA VAL A 34 -6.59 -5.97 10.16
C VAL A 34 -7.45 -6.06 11.41
N ASN A 35 -6.86 -6.36 12.56
CA ASN A 35 -7.58 -6.53 13.81
C ASN A 35 -8.19 -5.21 14.34
N ALA A 36 -7.67 -4.08 13.90
CA ALA A 36 -8.25 -2.75 14.13
C ALA A 36 -9.29 -2.33 13.07
N GLY A 37 -9.75 -3.24 12.21
CA GLY A 37 -10.77 -2.98 11.18
C GLY A 37 -10.24 -2.33 9.91
N GLY A 38 -8.93 -2.38 9.64
CA GLY A 38 -8.36 -1.85 8.41
C GLY A 38 -8.80 -2.63 7.16
N ALA A 39 -8.91 -1.92 6.02
CA ALA A 39 -9.38 -2.48 4.76
C ALA A 39 -8.26 -3.14 3.92
N VAL A 40 -7.38 -3.92 4.55
CA VAL A 40 -6.19 -4.49 3.91
C VAL A 40 -6.20 -6.01 4.03
N GLY A 41 -6.87 -6.70 3.12
CA GLY A 41 -6.98 -8.17 3.16
C GLY A 41 -7.72 -8.70 4.40
N PHE A 42 -7.83 -9.99 4.52
CA PHE A 42 -8.32 -10.74 5.71
C PHE A 42 -9.63 -10.25 6.35
N ALA A 43 -10.51 -9.61 5.58
CA ALA A 43 -11.73 -9.01 6.15
C ALA A 43 -12.69 -10.06 6.73
N GLU A 44 -12.65 -11.29 6.21
CA GLU A 44 -13.49 -12.40 6.66
C GLU A 44 -12.89 -13.14 7.87
N GLU A 45 -11.57 -13.12 8.00
CA GLU A 45 -10.83 -13.90 8.99
C GLU A 45 -10.55 -13.11 10.29
N ALA A 46 -10.82 -11.81 10.31
CA ALA A 46 -10.51 -10.97 11.49
C ALA A 46 -11.31 -11.41 12.73
N PRO A 47 -10.69 -11.54 13.91
CA PRO A 47 -9.28 -11.25 14.19
C PRO A 47 -8.33 -12.36 13.68
N VAL A 48 -7.18 -11.93 13.14
CA VAL A 48 -6.15 -12.83 12.61
C VAL A 48 -4.94 -12.93 13.52
N SER A 49 -4.19 -14.05 13.41
CA SER A 49 -2.91 -14.29 14.09
C SER A 49 -1.74 -14.18 13.12
N ASP A 50 -0.51 -14.17 13.65
CA ASP A 50 0.72 -14.20 12.83
C ASP A 50 0.80 -15.47 11.94
N ALA A 51 0.25 -16.59 12.41
CA ALA A 51 0.18 -17.83 11.62
C ALA A 51 -0.67 -17.68 10.35
N VAL A 52 -1.66 -16.79 10.36
CA VAL A 52 -2.52 -16.50 9.20
C VAL A 52 -1.85 -15.46 8.28
N VAL A 53 -1.30 -14.39 8.86
CA VAL A 53 -0.74 -13.27 8.10
C VAL A 53 0.66 -13.56 7.55
N GLY A 54 1.49 -14.31 8.30
CA GLY A 54 2.88 -14.60 7.92
C GLY A 54 3.04 -15.21 6.53
N PRO A 55 2.27 -16.24 6.13
CA PRO A 55 2.32 -16.77 4.77
C PRO A 55 2.01 -15.73 3.68
N ALA A 56 1.08 -14.81 3.92
CA ALA A 56 0.76 -13.74 2.97
C ALA A 56 1.91 -12.73 2.86
N VAL A 57 2.55 -12.36 3.98
CA VAL A 57 3.78 -11.55 3.95
C VAL A 57 4.89 -12.27 3.19
N ALA A 58 5.05 -13.59 3.38
CA ALA A 58 6.02 -14.36 2.64
C ALA A 58 5.78 -14.33 1.13
N GLN A 59 4.51 -14.38 0.69
CA GLN A 59 4.14 -14.24 -0.72
C GLN A 59 4.45 -12.84 -1.26
N VAL A 60 4.14 -11.78 -0.50
CA VAL A 60 4.49 -10.40 -0.87
C VAL A 60 5.99 -10.29 -1.07
N VAL A 61 6.78 -10.79 -0.12
CA VAL A 61 8.25 -10.74 -0.18
C VAL A 61 8.79 -11.58 -1.34
N ALA A 62 8.24 -12.77 -1.58
CA ALA A 62 8.65 -13.61 -2.71
C ALA A 62 8.39 -12.98 -4.08
N GLY A 63 7.40 -12.08 -4.17
CA GLY A 63 7.06 -11.33 -5.38
C GLY A 63 7.88 -10.07 -5.60
N LEU A 64 8.84 -9.74 -4.73
CA LEU A 64 9.70 -8.58 -4.92
C LEU A 64 10.67 -8.80 -6.09
N ASP A 65 10.70 -7.81 -6.96
CA ASP A 65 11.53 -7.79 -8.16
C ASP A 65 11.89 -6.33 -8.50
N VAL A 66 13.15 -6.10 -8.87
CA VAL A 66 13.66 -4.75 -9.17
C VAL A 66 12.87 -4.02 -10.25
N ARG A 67 12.21 -4.76 -11.14
CA ARG A 67 11.43 -4.21 -12.26
C ARG A 67 9.95 -4.08 -11.94
N LEU A 68 9.37 -5.03 -11.20
CA LEU A 68 7.92 -5.18 -11.10
C LEU A 68 7.37 -5.08 -9.68
N GLY A 69 8.11 -5.53 -8.66
CA GLY A 69 7.59 -5.62 -7.29
C GLY A 69 8.46 -4.88 -6.28
N ARG A 70 7.98 -3.78 -5.70
CA ARG A 70 8.73 -2.94 -4.77
C ARG A 70 7.96 -2.72 -3.48
N LEU A 71 8.60 -2.98 -2.37
CA LEU A 71 8.06 -2.77 -1.02
C LEU A 71 8.64 -1.48 -0.44
N LEU A 72 7.78 -0.54 -0.06
CA LEU A 72 8.16 0.65 0.70
C LEU A 72 7.75 0.47 2.15
N VAL A 73 8.70 0.62 3.06
CA VAL A 73 8.52 0.46 4.50
C VAL A 73 8.88 1.75 5.22
N ALA A 74 8.03 2.17 6.16
CA ALA A 74 8.30 3.24 7.11
C ALA A 74 8.64 2.64 8.46
N THR A 75 9.80 3.02 9.03
CA THR A 75 10.29 2.49 10.30
C THR A 75 10.64 3.58 11.29
N ARG A 76 10.69 3.20 12.58
CA ARG A 76 11.34 3.93 13.66
C ARG A 76 12.21 2.95 14.44
N GLY A 77 13.54 3.06 14.27
CA GLY A 77 14.43 1.97 14.67
C GLY A 77 14.06 0.68 13.95
N ASP A 78 13.89 -0.39 14.71
CA ASP A 78 13.52 -1.71 14.16
C ASP A 78 11.99 -1.89 13.97
N GLU A 79 11.19 -0.97 14.51
CA GLU A 79 9.72 -1.04 14.45
C GLU A 79 9.20 -0.61 13.06
N VAL A 80 8.40 -1.45 12.40
CA VAL A 80 7.65 -1.08 11.19
C VAL A 80 6.40 -0.30 11.59
N LEU A 81 6.30 0.95 11.16
CA LEU A 81 5.17 1.85 11.40
C LEU A 81 4.07 1.72 10.33
N GLY A 82 4.46 1.33 9.13
CA GLY A 82 3.57 1.14 8.00
C GLY A 82 4.34 0.73 6.75
N TRP A 83 3.61 0.27 5.73
CA TRP A 83 4.20 -0.15 4.47
C TRP A 83 3.18 -0.18 3.33
N LEU A 84 3.68 -0.23 2.11
CA LEU A 84 2.90 -0.40 0.90
C LEU A 84 3.68 -1.22 -0.13
N LEU A 85 2.95 -1.77 -1.10
CA LEU A 85 3.53 -2.49 -2.24
C LEU A 85 3.21 -1.74 -3.53
N LEU A 86 4.22 -1.50 -4.35
CA LEU A 86 4.11 -0.98 -5.71
C LEU A 86 4.37 -2.13 -6.68
N THR A 87 3.43 -2.40 -7.59
CA THR A 87 3.56 -3.45 -8.60
C THR A 87 3.43 -2.86 -9.99
N GLY A 88 4.51 -2.94 -10.76
CA GLY A 88 4.58 -2.54 -12.16
C GLY A 88 3.99 -3.58 -13.11
N ASN A 89 4.00 -3.27 -14.40
CA ASN A 89 3.50 -4.15 -15.45
C ASN A 89 4.64 -4.55 -16.39
N ALA A 90 4.68 -5.84 -16.76
CA ALA A 90 5.67 -6.36 -17.70
C ALA A 90 5.32 -6.05 -19.16
N ASP A 91 4.04 -5.86 -19.48
CA ASP A 91 3.58 -5.53 -20.82
C ASP A 91 3.95 -4.08 -21.17
N PRO A 92 4.67 -3.84 -22.30
CA PRO A 92 5.05 -2.49 -22.73
C PRO A 92 3.87 -1.53 -22.89
N VAL A 93 2.69 -2.00 -23.26
CA VAL A 93 1.48 -1.17 -23.42
C VAL A 93 1.02 -0.60 -22.09
N THR A 94 1.27 -1.30 -20.98
CA THR A 94 0.85 -0.93 -19.62
C THR A 94 2.03 -0.56 -18.71
N ALA A 95 3.26 -0.62 -19.18
CA ALA A 95 4.47 -0.38 -18.38
C ALA A 95 4.59 1.06 -17.85
N HIS A 96 3.78 1.99 -18.36
CA HIS A 96 3.79 3.41 -17.96
C HIS A 96 3.00 3.68 -16.67
N TRP A 97 2.36 2.67 -16.07
CA TRP A 97 1.65 2.81 -14.79
C TRP A 97 1.93 1.62 -13.87
N ALA A 98 1.69 1.81 -12.58
CA ALA A 98 1.83 0.78 -11.58
C ALA A 98 0.64 0.75 -10.62
N ARG A 99 0.40 -0.42 -10.02
CA ARG A 99 -0.62 -0.65 -9.01
C ARG A 99 -0.03 -0.50 -7.62
N VAL A 100 -0.74 0.22 -6.76
CA VAL A 100 -0.41 0.39 -5.33
C VAL A 100 -1.36 -0.46 -4.51
N THR A 101 -0.81 -1.31 -3.65
CA THR A 101 -1.59 -2.16 -2.74
C THR A 101 -1.01 -2.12 -1.33
N HIS A 102 -1.72 -2.69 -0.36
CA HIS A 102 -1.25 -2.84 1.02
C HIS A 102 -0.85 -1.52 1.69
N VAL A 103 -1.42 -0.39 1.30
CA VAL A 103 -1.16 0.89 1.99
C VAL A 103 -1.73 0.81 3.39
N GLN A 104 -0.86 0.74 4.37
CA GLN A 104 -1.26 0.55 5.76
C GLN A 104 -0.28 1.18 6.74
N THR A 105 -0.82 1.59 7.88
CA THR A 105 -0.04 2.11 9.02
C THR A 105 -0.57 1.51 10.30
N ARG A 106 0.31 1.21 11.26
CA ARG A 106 -0.10 0.73 12.58
C ARG A 106 -1.15 1.65 13.17
N PRO A 107 -2.16 1.11 13.89
CA PRO A 107 -3.18 1.92 14.56
C PRO A 107 -2.58 2.93 15.54
N SER A 108 -1.50 2.57 16.23
CA SER A 108 -0.79 3.38 17.21
C SER A 108 -0.16 4.66 16.66
N VAL A 109 0.11 4.71 15.34
CA VAL A 109 0.75 5.87 14.69
C VAL A 109 -0.17 6.59 13.72
N ARG A 110 -1.47 6.31 13.74
CA ARG A 110 -2.45 7.06 12.94
C ARG A 110 -2.46 8.53 13.34
N GLY A 111 -2.56 9.42 12.36
CA GLY A 111 -2.52 10.87 12.60
C GLY A 111 -1.12 11.47 12.80
N THR A 112 -0.06 10.66 12.87
CA THR A 112 1.32 11.15 13.09
C THR A 112 2.10 11.44 11.80
N GLY A 113 1.47 11.31 10.62
CA GLY A 113 2.09 11.64 9.33
C GLY A 113 2.76 10.46 8.61
N VAL A 114 2.77 9.24 9.17
CA VAL A 114 3.38 8.06 8.53
C VAL A 114 2.78 7.76 7.15
N ALA A 115 1.44 7.79 7.02
CA ALA A 115 0.78 7.59 5.72
C ALA A 115 1.16 8.69 4.72
N ARG A 116 1.28 9.95 5.17
CA ARG A 116 1.75 11.05 4.34
C ARG A 116 3.17 10.79 3.84
N ALA A 117 4.08 10.39 4.72
CA ALA A 117 5.46 10.10 4.35
C ALA A 117 5.54 8.99 3.30
N LEU A 118 4.83 7.87 3.50
CA LEU A 118 4.75 6.76 2.54
C LEU A 118 4.21 7.21 1.18
N LEU A 119 3.08 7.91 1.14
CA LEU A 119 2.45 8.34 -0.11
C LEU A 119 3.27 9.41 -0.84
N THR A 120 3.91 10.32 -0.12
CA THR A 120 4.79 11.33 -0.73
C THR A 120 6.03 10.69 -1.36
N GLU A 121 6.68 9.76 -0.66
CA GLU A 121 7.82 9.03 -1.18
C GLU A 121 7.44 8.12 -2.37
N LEU A 122 6.29 7.44 -2.27
CA LEU A 122 5.74 6.66 -3.39
C LEU A 122 5.61 7.51 -4.66
N GLN A 123 4.98 8.68 -4.55
CA GLN A 123 4.75 9.58 -5.69
C GLN A 123 6.08 10.10 -6.26
N ARG A 124 7.01 10.51 -5.39
CA ARG A 124 8.34 10.95 -5.80
C ARG A 124 9.07 9.84 -6.57
N SER A 125 9.19 8.66 -5.96
CA SER A 125 9.94 7.56 -6.56
C SER A 125 9.28 7.06 -7.85
N ALA A 126 7.95 6.95 -7.89
CA ALA A 126 7.22 6.54 -9.08
C ALA A 126 7.47 7.49 -10.25
N ARG A 127 7.46 8.80 -10.00
CA ARG A 127 7.68 9.83 -11.02
C ARG A 127 9.16 9.95 -11.38
N ASP A 128 10.03 10.18 -10.37
CA ASP A 128 11.40 10.66 -10.60
C ASP A 128 12.39 9.50 -10.84
N ASP A 129 12.19 8.35 -10.15
CA ASP A 129 13.11 7.22 -10.26
C ASP A 129 12.63 6.18 -11.29
N LEU A 130 11.30 6.01 -11.45
CA LEU A 130 10.72 4.97 -12.30
C LEU A 130 10.12 5.50 -13.60
N GLY A 131 9.92 6.82 -13.74
CA GLY A 131 9.33 7.41 -14.93
C GLY A 131 7.89 6.99 -15.21
N LEU A 132 7.13 6.61 -14.17
CA LEU A 132 5.73 6.22 -14.31
C LEU A 132 4.85 7.44 -14.54
N ALA A 133 3.92 7.34 -15.48
CA ALA A 133 2.95 8.38 -15.77
C ALA A 133 1.76 8.34 -14.81
N TYR A 134 1.39 7.13 -14.34
CA TYR A 134 0.21 6.95 -13.50
C TYR A 134 0.43 5.93 -12.39
N LEU A 135 -0.29 6.14 -11.28
CA LEU A 135 -0.51 5.12 -10.26
C LEU A 135 -2.02 4.80 -10.18
N ARG A 136 -2.34 3.56 -9.83
CA ARG A 136 -3.71 3.15 -9.54
C ARG A 136 -3.78 2.33 -8.26
N LEU A 137 -4.93 2.40 -7.59
CA LEU A 137 -5.28 1.53 -6.45
C LEU A 137 -6.78 1.25 -6.45
N GLU A 138 -7.17 0.20 -5.75
CA GLU A 138 -8.55 -0.16 -5.53
C GLU A 138 -8.87 -0.08 -4.02
N LEU A 139 -10.05 0.46 -3.71
CA LEU A 139 -10.55 0.66 -2.35
C LEU A 139 -11.85 -0.10 -2.14
N ARG A 140 -12.09 -0.52 -0.91
CA ARG A 140 -13.41 -0.93 -0.46
C ARG A 140 -14.26 0.33 -0.27
N GLY A 141 -15.33 0.47 -1.03
CA GLY A 141 -16.27 1.58 -0.93
C GLY A 141 -16.95 1.68 0.43
N GLY A 142 -17.33 2.91 0.79
CA GLY A 142 -18.07 3.20 2.03
C GLY A 142 -17.21 3.26 3.29
N MET A 143 -15.89 3.38 3.16
CA MET A 143 -14.97 3.53 4.29
C MET A 143 -14.36 4.93 4.41
N GLY A 144 -14.73 5.87 3.53
CA GLY A 144 -14.20 7.24 3.52
C GLY A 144 -12.71 7.34 3.13
N LEU A 145 -12.16 6.29 2.52
CA LEU A 145 -10.76 6.26 2.10
C LEU A 145 -10.54 7.13 0.87
N GLU A 146 -11.57 7.32 0.05
CA GLU A 146 -11.55 8.19 -1.13
C GLU A 146 -11.12 9.61 -0.76
N ASP A 147 -11.67 10.16 0.34
CA ASP A 147 -11.30 11.49 0.85
C ASP A 147 -9.86 11.52 1.37
N VAL A 148 -9.40 10.43 1.99
CA VAL A 148 -8.01 10.32 2.46
C VAL A 148 -7.05 10.40 1.29
N TYR A 149 -7.25 9.59 0.25
CA TYR A 149 -6.40 9.58 -0.94
C TYR A 149 -6.57 10.87 -1.77
N GLY A 150 -7.76 11.46 -1.82
CA GLY A 150 -8.03 12.73 -2.49
C GLY A 150 -7.12 13.87 -2.01
N ARG A 151 -6.77 13.89 -0.71
CA ARG A 151 -5.81 14.87 -0.14
C ARG A 151 -4.38 14.72 -0.67
N PHE A 152 -4.08 13.60 -1.33
CA PHE A 152 -2.80 13.31 -1.98
C PHE A 152 -2.88 13.37 -3.51
N GLY A 153 -3.95 13.95 -4.06
CA GLY A 153 -4.12 14.16 -5.49
C GLY A 153 -4.73 12.98 -6.25
N TRP A 154 -5.12 11.91 -5.56
CA TRP A 154 -5.83 10.79 -6.19
C TRP A 154 -7.26 11.16 -6.53
N THR A 155 -7.75 10.65 -7.66
CA THR A 155 -9.13 10.87 -8.12
C THR A 155 -9.84 9.55 -8.37
N VAL A 156 -11.15 9.52 -8.15
CA VAL A 156 -11.98 8.36 -8.50
C VAL A 156 -12.07 8.26 -10.03
N VAL A 157 -11.65 7.14 -10.58
CA VAL A 157 -11.71 6.83 -12.00
C VAL A 157 -12.98 6.07 -12.34
N GLY A 158 -13.45 5.24 -11.43
CA GLY A 158 -14.67 4.47 -11.58
C GLY A 158 -15.03 3.69 -10.33
N THR A 159 -16.23 3.16 -10.34
CA THR A 159 -16.76 2.30 -9.26
C THR A 159 -17.37 1.06 -9.88
N TRP A 160 -17.06 -0.10 -9.31
CA TRP A 160 -17.71 -1.36 -9.65
C TRP A 160 -18.73 -1.71 -8.57
N PRO A 161 -20.03 -1.49 -8.84
CA PRO A 161 -21.08 -1.75 -7.86
C PRO A 161 -21.13 -3.22 -7.47
N GLY A 162 -21.15 -3.48 -6.16
CA GLY A 162 -21.31 -4.83 -5.63
C GLY A 162 -20.15 -5.78 -5.90
N ALA A 163 -18.97 -5.29 -6.28
CA ALA A 163 -17.81 -6.12 -6.62
C ALA A 163 -17.30 -6.98 -5.45
N LEU A 164 -17.46 -6.48 -4.22
CA LEU A 164 -16.93 -7.12 -3.01
C LEU A 164 -18.08 -7.67 -2.17
N ARG A 165 -18.03 -8.98 -1.88
CA ARG A 165 -19.02 -9.64 -1.01
C ARG A 165 -18.34 -10.16 0.24
N PHE A 166 -18.77 -9.65 1.38
CA PHE A 166 -18.27 -10.04 2.69
C PHE A 166 -19.39 -10.72 3.49
N THR A 167 -19.07 -11.79 4.20
CA THR A 167 -20.01 -12.49 5.08
C THR A 167 -20.51 -11.57 6.20
N ARG A 168 -19.59 -10.81 6.81
CA ARG A 168 -19.90 -9.93 7.95
C ARG A 168 -20.39 -8.54 7.57
N TYR A 169 -19.94 -8.01 6.43
CA TYR A 169 -20.16 -6.61 6.03
C TYR A 169 -21.10 -6.46 4.84
N GLY A 170 -21.61 -7.58 4.31
CA GLY A 170 -22.47 -7.60 3.13
C GLY A 170 -21.72 -7.20 1.85
N VAL A 171 -22.50 -6.75 0.87
CA VAL A 171 -21.97 -6.32 -0.42
C VAL A 171 -21.41 -4.90 -0.31
N ARG A 172 -20.27 -4.66 -0.94
CA ARG A 172 -19.62 -3.35 -1.05
C ARG A 172 -19.17 -3.12 -2.49
N ASP A 173 -19.12 -1.85 -2.86
CA ASP A 173 -18.54 -1.45 -4.12
C ASP A 173 -17.00 -1.49 -4.04
N GLU A 174 -16.36 -1.71 -5.17
CA GLU A 174 -14.93 -1.46 -5.33
C GLU A 174 -14.72 -0.14 -6.06
N VAL A 175 -13.94 0.75 -5.48
CA VAL A 175 -13.64 2.08 -6.04
C VAL A 175 -12.23 2.06 -6.62
N LEU A 176 -12.11 2.30 -7.92
CA LEU A 176 -10.83 2.49 -8.59
C LEU A 176 -10.42 3.95 -8.48
N MET A 177 -9.24 4.21 -7.93
CA MET A 177 -8.62 5.53 -7.91
C MET A 177 -7.35 5.56 -8.75
N GLY A 178 -7.11 6.71 -9.38
CA GLY A 178 -5.93 6.99 -10.19
C GLY A 178 -5.23 8.27 -9.74
N LEU A 179 -3.91 8.28 -9.93
CA LEU A 179 -3.07 9.45 -9.72
C LEU A 179 -2.24 9.70 -10.99
N ASP A 180 -2.43 10.86 -11.61
CA ASP A 180 -1.58 11.35 -12.70
C ASP A 180 -0.31 11.97 -12.11
N LEU A 181 0.85 11.46 -12.51
CA LEU A 181 2.16 11.93 -12.02
C LEU A 181 2.74 13.07 -12.88
N GLY A 182 2.00 13.54 -13.90
CA GLY A 182 2.39 14.68 -14.72
C GLY A 182 3.50 14.38 -15.74
N ILE A 183 3.89 13.12 -15.92
CA ILE A 183 4.82 12.72 -17.00
C ILE A 183 3.99 12.53 -18.24
N GLY A 184 3.97 13.56 -19.10
CA GLY A 184 3.07 13.73 -20.21
C GLY A 184 2.88 12.49 -21.09
N ALA A 185 1.71 11.90 -20.99
CA ALA A 185 1.07 11.38 -22.19
C ALA A 185 0.52 12.60 -22.92
N ALA A 186 1.07 12.96 -24.06
CA ALA A 186 0.37 13.79 -25.01
C ALA A 186 -0.96 13.06 -25.29
N ARG A 187 -2.04 13.57 -24.70
CA ARG A 187 -3.39 13.12 -25.05
C ARG A 187 -3.65 13.65 -26.44
N SER A 188 -3.47 12.80 -27.43
CA SER A 188 -3.90 13.08 -28.80
C SER A 188 -5.42 13.04 -28.92
#